data_5ba2539cb492623294b9453a4b997190
#
_entry.id   5ba2539cb492623294b9453a4b997190
#
_cell.length_a   1.000
_cell.length_b   1.000
_cell.length_c   1.000
_cell.angle_alpha   90.00
_cell.angle_beta   90.00
_cell.angle_gamma   90.00
#
_symmetry.space_group_name_H-M   'P 1'
#
loop_
_entity.id
_entity.type
_entity.pdbx_description
1 polymer ?
#
loop_
_entity_poly.entity_id
_entity_poly.type
_entity_poly.pdbx_seq_one_letter_code
_entity_poly.pdbx_strand_id
1 'polypeptide(L)'
;MKIVVIGVGSPGVTVADKIDIPDCSKIFIDSEEEALTAVKSEGEAILLRCKEREECYCHCYMYPEDCKRIAESCEEEIRQAITAAFSK
;
A
#
# COMPACT_ATOMS: atom_id res chain seq x y z
N MET A 1 -2.36 23.06 -4.26
CA MET A 1 -1.55 21.88 -4.65
C MET A 1 -2.09 20.66 -3.94
N LYS A 2 -2.29 19.58 -4.66
CA LYS A 2 -2.73 18.32 -4.07
C LYS A 2 -1.54 17.49 -3.62
N ILE A 3 -1.61 16.98 -2.41
CA ILE A 3 -0.54 16.13 -1.83
C ILE A 3 -1.11 14.73 -1.61
N VAL A 4 -0.39 13.74 -2.12
CA VAL A 4 -0.70 12.33 -1.88
C VAL A 4 0.48 11.71 -1.15
N VAL A 5 0.23 11.12 0.01
CA VAL A 5 1.24 10.44 0.82
C VAL A 5 1.08 8.94 0.63
N ILE A 6 2.12 8.27 0.19
CA ILE A 6 2.10 6.83 -0.06
C ILE A 6 3.08 6.14 0.90
N GLY A 7 2.56 5.31 1.78
CA GLY A 7 3.36 4.48 2.68
C GLY A 7 3.45 3.06 2.14
N VAL A 8 4.66 2.57 1.92
CA VAL A 8 4.90 1.23 1.39
C VAL A 8 5.71 0.41 2.38
N GLY A 9 5.23 -0.78 2.70
CA GLY A 9 5.83 -1.64 3.72
C GLY A 9 5.49 -1.17 5.12
N SER A 10 5.68 -2.02 6.12
CA SER A 10 5.28 -1.73 7.49
C SER A 10 5.91 -0.44 8.05
N PRO A 11 7.23 -0.20 7.89
CA PRO A 11 7.81 1.08 8.32
C PRO A 11 7.23 2.27 7.58
N GLY A 12 7.04 2.17 6.27
CA GLY A 12 6.47 3.25 5.44
C GLY A 12 5.03 3.56 5.81
N VAL A 13 4.23 2.53 6.05
CA VAL A 13 2.84 2.68 6.49
C VAL A 13 2.78 3.40 7.84
N THR A 14 3.64 3.01 8.79
CA THR A 14 3.69 3.63 10.11
C THR A 14 4.06 5.12 10.02
N VAL A 15 5.04 5.47 9.21
CA VAL A 15 5.44 6.87 9.02
C VAL A 15 4.32 7.66 8.34
N ALA A 16 3.74 7.12 7.28
CA ALA A 16 2.66 7.79 6.56
C ALA A 16 1.43 8.04 7.45
N ASP A 17 1.13 7.08 8.33
CA ASP A 17 0.02 7.21 9.27
C ASP A 17 0.20 8.40 10.22
N LYS A 18 1.44 8.69 10.60
CA LYS A 18 1.78 9.77 11.53
C LYS A 18 1.91 11.15 10.87
N ILE A 19 1.98 11.21 9.56
CA ILE A 19 2.08 12.48 8.85
C ILE A 19 0.78 13.26 9.01
N ASP A 20 0.88 14.48 9.52
CA ASP A 20 -0.26 15.36 9.73
C ASP A 20 -0.16 16.56 8.80
N ILE A 21 -0.61 16.38 7.58
CA ILE A 21 -0.65 17.42 6.55
C ILE A 21 -2.11 17.65 6.18
N PRO A 22 -2.64 18.87 6.33
CA PRO A 22 -4.03 19.16 5.94
C PRO A 22 -4.25 18.94 4.44
N ASP A 23 -5.41 18.44 4.10
CA ASP A 23 -5.85 18.25 2.71
C ASP A 23 -4.95 17.31 1.90
N CYS A 24 -4.32 16.34 2.56
CA CYS A 24 -3.60 15.29 1.86
C CYS A 24 -4.45 14.01 1.77
N SER A 25 -4.24 13.25 0.71
CA SER A 25 -4.77 11.89 0.58
C SER A 25 -3.67 10.91 0.94
N LYS A 26 -4.02 9.83 1.61
CA LYS A 26 -3.05 8.81 2.03
C LYS A 26 -3.37 7.47 1.39
N ILE A 27 -2.32 6.76 0.99
CA ILE A 27 -2.41 5.40 0.47
C ILE A 27 -1.43 4.55 1.26
N PHE A 28 -1.90 3.45 1.82
CA PHE A 28 -1.10 2.53 2.62
C PHE A 28 -1.01 1.20 1.88
N ILE A 29 0.20 0.78 1.57
CA ILE A 29 0.46 -0.44 0.80
C ILE A 29 1.35 -1.36 1.62
N ASP A 30 0.88 -2.56 1.90
CA ASP A 30 1.65 -3.56 2.65
C ASP A 30 1.19 -4.97 2.27
N SER A 31 2.06 -5.93 2.48
CA SER A 31 1.74 -7.35 2.37
C SER A 31 1.23 -7.93 3.70
N GLU A 32 1.31 -7.16 4.78
CA GLU A 32 0.88 -7.55 6.12
C GLU A 32 -0.44 -6.87 6.46
N GLU A 33 -1.51 -7.65 6.57
CA GLU A 33 -2.83 -7.11 6.90
C GLU A 33 -2.84 -6.40 8.25
N GLU A 34 -2.09 -6.91 9.22
CA GLU A 34 -2.01 -6.32 10.56
C GLU A 34 -1.50 -4.87 10.53
N ALA A 35 -0.51 -4.59 9.68
CA ALA A 35 0.02 -3.24 9.54
C ALA A 35 -1.04 -2.28 8.99
N LEU A 36 -1.84 -2.73 8.03
CA LEU A 36 -2.91 -1.91 7.46
C LEU A 36 -4.06 -1.71 8.45
N THR A 37 -4.38 -2.73 9.22
CA THR A 37 -5.44 -2.65 10.24
C THR A 37 -5.08 -1.69 11.37
N ALA A 38 -3.80 -1.56 11.68
CA ALA A 38 -3.31 -0.68 12.75
C ALA A 38 -3.32 0.80 12.37
N VAL A 39 -3.53 1.14 11.11
CA VAL A 39 -3.57 2.53 10.63
C VAL A 39 -4.76 3.27 11.25
N LYS A 40 -4.52 4.47 11.76
CA LYS A 40 -5.54 5.30 12.40
C LYS A 40 -6.03 6.43 11.50
N SER A 41 -5.23 6.85 10.53
CA SER A 41 -5.61 7.90 9.58
C SER A 41 -6.59 7.39 8.54
N GLU A 42 -7.36 8.30 7.97
CA GLU A 42 -8.18 7.98 6.80
C GLU A 42 -7.29 7.83 5.58
N GLY A 43 -7.58 6.84 4.76
CA GLY A 43 -6.85 6.61 3.53
C GLY A 43 -7.23 5.30 2.87
N GLU A 44 -6.67 5.07 1.70
CA GLU A 44 -6.86 3.84 0.95
C GLU A 44 -5.83 2.81 1.41
N ALA A 45 -6.28 1.62 1.79
CA ALA A 45 -5.40 0.53 2.17
C ALA A 45 -5.37 -0.51 1.04
N ILE A 46 -4.17 -0.88 0.61
CA ILE A 46 -3.98 -1.89 -0.42
C ILE A 46 -3.17 -3.03 0.16
N LEU A 47 -3.78 -4.19 0.27
CA LEU A 47 -3.09 -5.40 0.71
C LEU A 47 -2.44 -6.07 -0.49
N LEU A 48 -1.12 -6.12 -0.49
CA LEU A 48 -0.37 -6.81 -1.54
C LEU A 48 -0.47 -8.32 -1.33
N ARG A 49 -1.04 -8.99 -2.31
CA ARG A 49 -1.15 -10.44 -2.31
C ARG A 49 -1.07 -10.94 -3.73
N CYS A 50 -0.54 -12.15 -3.89
CA CYS A 50 -0.48 -12.79 -5.19
C CYS A 50 -1.87 -13.29 -5.58
N LYS A 51 -2.44 -12.69 -6.62
CA LYS A 51 -3.77 -13.07 -7.12
C LYS A 51 -3.73 -14.28 -8.05
N GLU A 52 -2.55 -14.62 -8.56
CA GLU A 52 -2.38 -15.70 -9.55
C GLU A 52 -2.15 -17.07 -8.93
N ARG A 53 -1.66 -17.12 -7.69
CA ARG A 53 -1.36 -18.39 -7.00
C ARG A 53 -1.71 -18.26 -5.52
N GLU A 54 -2.48 -19.19 -5.03
CA GLU A 54 -2.78 -19.28 -3.59
C GLU A 54 -1.53 -19.59 -2.76
N GLU A 55 -0.46 -20.07 -3.40
CA GLU A 55 0.78 -20.48 -2.77
C GLU A 55 1.84 -19.38 -2.66
N CYS A 56 1.56 -18.15 -3.10
CA CYS A 56 2.50 -17.06 -2.97
C CYS A 56 2.62 -16.61 -1.52
N TYR A 57 3.83 -16.71 -1.00
CA TYR A 57 4.12 -16.21 0.34
C TYR A 57 4.16 -14.69 0.31
N CYS A 58 3.47 -14.07 1.26
CA CYS A 58 3.37 -12.62 1.35
C CYS A 58 4.58 -11.97 2.02
N HIS A 59 5.64 -12.72 2.29
CA HIS A 59 6.86 -12.21 2.93
C HIS A 59 7.89 -11.83 1.89
N CYS A 60 7.72 -10.65 1.33
CA CYS A 60 8.55 -10.15 0.23
C CYS A 60 10.04 -10.09 0.56
N TYR A 61 10.39 -9.89 1.83
CA TYR A 61 11.79 -9.75 2.23
C TYR A 61 12.60 -11.04 2.07
N MET A 62 11.95 -12.18 1.98
CA MET A 62 12.63 -13.47 1.82
C MET A 62 12.91 -13.84 0.37
N TYR A 63 12.07 -13.37 -0.55
CA TYR A 63 12.15 -13.75 -1.95
C TYR A 63 11.87 -12.52 -2.83
N PRO A 64 12.91 -11.80 -3.27
CA PRO A 64 12.72 -10.59 -4.08
C PRO A 64 11.90 -10.81 -5.36
N GLU A 65 12.02 -11.99 -5.96
CA GLU A 65 11.23 -12.32 -7.17
C GLU A 65 9.74 -12.41 -6.86
N ASP A 66 9.39 -12.90 -5.68
CA ASP A 66 8.00 -12.97 -5.24
C ASP A 66 7.45 -11.59 -4.95
N CYS A 67 8.27 -10.69 -4.38
CA CYS A 67 7.89 -9.30 -4.18
C CYS A 67 7.53 -8.63 -5.48
N LYS A 68 8.34 -8.81 -6.50
CA LYS A 68 8.11 -8.25 -7.83
C LYS A 68 6.81 -8.78 -8.42
N ARG A 69 6.60 -10.09 -8.33
CA ARG A 69 5.39 -10.73 -8.86
C ARG A 69 4.12 -10.24 -8.14
N ILE A 70 4.19 -10.13 -6.82
CA ILE A 70 3.08 -9.63 -6.03
C ILE A 70 2.77 -8.19 -6.39
N ALA A 71 3.79 -7.34 -6.49
CA ALA A 71 3.62 -5.94 -6.87
C ALA A 71 3.02 -5.81 -8.27
N GLU A 72 3.47 -6.61 -9.23
CA GLU A 72 2.93 -6.61 -10.59
C GLU A 72 1.47 -7.04 -10.63
N SER A 73 1.09 -8.04 -9.82
CA SER A 73 -0.31 -8.49 -9.76
C SER A 73 -1.25 -7.45 -9.16
N CYS A 74 -0.73 -6.52 -8.37
CA CYS A 74 -1.50 -5.45 -7.75
C CYS A 74 -1.32 -4.10 -8.45
N GLU A 75 -0.56 -4.04 -9.54
CA GLU A 75 -0.23 -2.79 -10.23
C GLU A 75 -1.48 -1.98 -10.61
N GLU A 76 -2.47 -2.61 -11.17
CA GLU A 76 -3.69 -1.92 -11.59
C GLU A 76 -4.46 -1.34 -10.39
N GLU A 77 -4.55 -2.07 -9.31
CA GLU A 77 -5.20 -1.60 -8.09
C GLU A 77 -4.47 -0.38 -7.51
N ILE A 78 -3.13 -0.43 -7.50
CA ILE A 78 -2.29 0.68 -7.03
C ILE A 78 -2.49 1.89 -7.95
N ARG A 79 -2.45 1.68 -9.26
CA ARG A 79 -2.65 2.75 -10.25
C ARG A 79 -4.01 3.43 -10.08
N GLN A 80 -5.05 2.66 -9.92
CA GLN A 80 -6.40 3.18 -9.72
C GLN A 80 -6.50 3.99 -8.43
N ALA A 81 -5.89 3.52 -7.35
CA ALA A 81 -5.89 4.24 -6.07
C ALA A 81 -5.18 5.59 -6.19
N ILE A 82 -4.02 5.63 -6.85
CA ILE A 82 -3.27 6.87 -7.06
C ILE A 82 -4.09 7.85 -7.92
N THR A 83 -4.67 7.36 -9.01
CA THR A 83 -5.50 8.17 -9.90
C THR A 83 -6.70 8.76 -9.15
N ALA A 84 -7.39 7.94 -8.36
CA ALA A 84 -8.52 8.39 -7.56
C ALA A 84 -8.11 9.44 -6.52
N ALA A 85 -6.95 9.27 -5.89
CA ALA A 85 -6.45 10.23 -4.91
C ALA A 85 -6.18 11.60 -5.53
N PHE A 86 -5.67 11.65 -6.76
CA PHE A 86 -5.43 12.90 -7.47
C PHE A 86 -6.69 13.52 -8.07
N SER A 87 -7.77 12.77 -8.16
CA SER A 87 -9.04 13.24 -8.73
C SER A 87 -9.97 13.91 -7.72
N LYS A 88 -9.66 13.79 -6.44
CA LYS A 88 -10.50 14.35 -5.37
C LYS A 88 -10.32 15.82 -5.18
#